data_b7ee48115712c92a1ab0d95c86723f8b
#
_entry.id   b7ee48115712c92a1ab0d95c86723f8b
#
_cell.length_a   1.000
_cell.length_b   1.000
_cell.length_c   1.000
_cell.angle_alpha   90.00
_cell.angle_beta   90.00
_cell.angle_gamma   90.00
#
_symmetry.space_group_name_H-M   'P 1'
#
loop_
_entity.id
_entity.type
_entity.pdbx_description
1 polymer ?
#
loop_
_entity_poly.entity_id
_entity_poly.type
_entity_poly.pdbx_seq_one_letter_code
_entity_poly.pdbx_strand_id
1 'polypeptide(L)'
;AALTSLQRRLDIFMAGDNSIEGHEGVWVASMGHLMGLFDSQWLGIQPTGKIAMLRYAEFHKVENGVITETAMYFDIPHLMMQAGLNPFPPQTGAHMVQPGPMTHDGVMFDAQPADEGVRTLAAIDYMVTDIKDWKGGRIESLTDELRRSWNEDMVWWGPAGIGATYTIERYAEQHSGPFRAGFKDRIFNGHICRMAEGNYGGFFGWPNLTLTPTGGFMGMPASELPGEMRVIDMYRRDGDKLTENWIFIDLLHFWKMQGVDILDRMTRVPRT
;
A
#
# COMPACT_ATOMS: atom_id res chain seq x y z
N ALA A 1 -10.34 -23.96 0.31
CA ALA A 1 -10.20 -22.51 0.15
C ALA A 1 -10.97 -21.81 1.27
N ALA A 2 -10.42 -20.72 1.82
CA ALA A 2 -11.07 -20.00 2.92
C ALA A 2 -12.28 -19.17 2.44
N LEU A 3 -12.19 -18.70 1.20
CA LEU A 3 -13.27 -17.99 0.53
C LEU A 3 -13.84 -18.88 -0.57
N THR A 4 -15.13 -19.18 -0.49
CA THR A 4 -15.85 -19.93 -1.54
C THR A 4 -16.61 -18.99 -2.47
N SER A 5 -16.99 -19.48 -3.67
CA SER A 5 -17.55 -18.64 -4.74
C SER A 5 -16.73 -17.38 -5.01
N LEU A 6 -15.42 -17.54 -5.00
CA LEU A 6 -14.47 -16.44 -5.12
C LEU A 6 -14.59 -15.77 -6.49
N GLN A 7 -14.76 -14.44 -6.47
CA GLN A 7 -14.66 -13.57 -7.63
C GLN A 7 -13.46 -12.66 -7.46
N ARG A 8 -12.67 -12.50 -8.51
CA ARG A 8 -11.60 -11.52 -8.59
C ARG A 8 -12.09 -10.30 -9.35
N ARG A 9 -12.12 -9.16 -8.69
CA ARG A 9 -12.34 -7.87 -9.31
C ARG A 9 -10.98 -7.20 -9.55
N LEU A 10 -10.72 -6.83 -10.78
CA LEU A 10 -9.60 -5.97 -11.13
C LEU A 10 -10.06 -4.52 -11.03
N ASP A 11 -9.26 -3.69 -10.39
CA ASP A 11 -9.45 -2.24 -10.30
C ASP A 11 -8.31 -1.51 -11.03
N ILE A 12 -7.08 -2.06 -10.99
CA ILE A 12 -5.93 -1.64 -11.80
C ILE A 12 -5.32 -2.89 -12.42
N PHE A 13 -4.94 -2.79 -13.68
CA PHE A 13 -4.12 -3.75 -14.40
C PHE A 13 -3.25 -3.00 -15.39
N MET A 14 -1.93 -3.15 -15.28
CA MET A 14 -0.96 -2.46 -16.12
C MET A 14 0.27 -3.33 -16.34
N ALA A 15 1.01 -3.04 -17.41
CA ALA A 15 2.27 -3.70 -17.73
C ALA A 15 3.33 -2.66 -18.12
N GLY A 16 4.59 -2.96 -17.89
CA GLY A 16 5.67 -2.06 -18.28
C GLY A 16 7.05 -2.59 -17.96
N ASP A 17 8.04 -1.90 -18.49
CA ASP A 17 9.43 -2.18 -18.16
C ASP A 17 9.76 -1.66 -16.76
N ASN A 18 10.52 -2.47 -16.01
CA ASN A 18 11.02 -2.08 -14.70
C ASN A 18 12.15 -1.05 -14.85
N SER A 19 12.03 0.07 -14.16
CA SER A 19 13.02 1.15 -14.15
C SER A 19 14.13 0.97 -13.13
N ILE A 20 14.11 -0.09 -12.32
CA ILE A 20 15.10 -0.33 -11.26
C ILE A 20 16.29 -1.08 -11.84
N GLU A 21 17.48 -0.46 -11.77
CA GLU A 21 18.73 -1.05 -12.20
C GLU A 21 19.01 -2.37 -11.45
N GLY A 22 19.43 -3.40 -12.20
CA GLY A 22 19.68 -4.76 -11.68
C GLY A 22 18.44 -5.62 -11.55
N HIS A 23 17.26 -5.08 -11.86
CA HIS A 23 15.97 -5.79 -11.82
C HIS A 23 15.18 -5.62 -13.12
N GLU A 24 15.86 -5.43 -14.23
CA GLU A 24 15.27 -5.16 -15.55
C GLU A 24 14.29 -6.27 -15.97
N GLY A 25 13.42 -5.93 -16.89
CA GLY A 25 12.45 -6.84 -17.50
C GLY A 25 11.03 -6.31 -17.43
N VAL A 26 10.14 -7.03 -18.08
CA VAL A 26 8.72 -6.69 -18.14
C VAL A 26 8.03 -7.19 -16.89
N TRP A 27 7.28 -6.30 -16.25
CA TRP A 27 6.43 -6.62 -15.13
C TRP A 27 4.96 -6.31 -15.44
N VAL A 28 4.08 -7.09 -14.85
CA VAL A 28 2.63 -6.88 -14.87
C VAL A 28 2.20 -6.63 -13.43
N ALA A 29 1.45 -5.57 -13.20
CA ALA A 29 0.89 -5.28 -11.90
C ALA A 29 -0.63 -5.29 -11.94
N SER A 30 -1.24 -5.80 -10.88
CA SER A 30 -2.68 -5.69 -10.70
C SER A 30 -3.04 -5.40 -9.25
N MET A 31 -4.15 -4.70 -9.09
CA MET A 31 -4.76 -4.39 -7.79
C MET A 31 -6.26 -4.57 -7.90
N GLY A 32 -6.87 -4.97 -6.80
CA GLY A 32 -8.32 -5.10 -6.73
C GLY A 32 -8.78 -5.85 -5.48
N HIS A 33 -9.86 -6.60 -5.63
CA HIS A 33 -10.49 -7.32 -4.53
C HIS A 33 -10.76 -8.78 -4.90
N LEU A 34 -10.50 -9.67 -3.94
CA LEU A 34 -11.00 -11.02 -3.93
C LEU A 34 -12.27 -11.02 -3.08
N MET A 35 -13.43 -11.28 -3.69
CA MET A 35 -14.72 -11.27 -3.04
C MET A 35 -15.28 -12.68 -3.00
N GLY A 36 -15.69 -13.16 -1.82
CA GLY A 36 -16.25 -14.49 -1.67
C GLY A 36 -16.87 -14.69 -0.29
N LEU A 37 -17.55 -15.83 -0.10
CA LEU A 37 -18.05 -16.20 1.21
C LEU A 37 -16.87 -16.65 2.09
N PHE A 38 -16.69 -15.98 3.22
CA PHE A 38 -15.69 -16.37 4.21
C PHE A 38 -16.26 -17.42 5.13
N ASP A 39 -16.19 -18.66 4.71
CA ASP A 39 -16.86 -19.82 5.33
C ASP A 39 -15.89 -20.89 5.87
N SER A 40 -14.57 -20.71 5.69
CA SER A 40 -13.56 -21.57 6.32
C SER A 40 -12.46 -20.74 6.97
N GLN A 41 -11.91 -21.23 8.06
CA GLN A 41 -10.83 -20.56 8.80
C GLN A 41 -9.59 -20.28 7.91
N TRP A 42 -9.03 -19.08 8.05
CA TRP A 42 -7.80 -18.69 7.39
C TRP A 42 -6.88 -17.89 8.31
N LEU A 43 -5.61 -18.29 8.43
CA LEU A 43 -4.61 -17.67 9.31
C LEU A 43 -5.09 -17.55 10.79
N GLY A 44 -5.88 -18.50 11.26
CA GLY A 44 -6.48 -18.45 12.59
C GLY A 44 -7.75 -17.58 12.68
N ILE A 45 -8.03 -16.75 11.67
CA ILE A 45 -9.24 -15.91 11.63
C ILE A 45 -10.44 -16.81 11.39
N GLN A 46 -11.44 -16.75 12.30
CA GLN A 46 -12.65 -17.56 12.19
C GLN A 46 -13.57 -17.05 11.09
N PRO A 47 -14.23 -17.94 10.34
CA PRO A 47 -15.11 -17.57 9.26
C PRO A 47 -16.34 -16.82 9.78
N THR A 48 -16.88 -15.92 8.96
CA THR A 48 -18.09 -15.15 9.29
C THR A 48 -19.36 -15.72 8.67
N GLY A 49 -19.23 -16.58 7.65
CA GLY A 49 -20.34 -17.01 6.80
C GLY A 49 -20.94 -15.89 5.96
N LYS A 50 -20.23 -14.76 5.84
CA LYS A 50 -20.65 -13.57 5.07
C LYS A 50 -19.68 -13.32 3.91
N ILE A 51 -20.12 -12.54 2.93
CA ILE A 51 -19.22 -12.05 1.90
C ILE A 51 -18.13 -11.19 2.56
N ALA A 52 -16.89 -11.50 2.22
CA ALA A 52 -15.73 -10.70 2.58
C ALA A 52 -15.07 -10.16 1.32
N MET A 53 -14.45 -8.99 1.45
CA MET A 53 -13.69 -8.34 0.42
C MET A 53 -12.23 -8.30 0.87
N LEU A 54 -11.39 -9.13 0.28
CA LEU A 54 -9.96 -9.16 0.55
C LEU A 54 -9.25 -8.31 -0.51
N ARG A 55 -8.79 -7.16 -0.11
CA ARG A 55 -8.00 -6.23 -0.92
C ARG A 55 -6.65 -6.84 -1.22
N TYR A 56 -6.20 -6.78 -2.46
CA TYR A 56 -4.89 -7.29 -2.89
C TYR A 56 -4.19 -6.34 -3.85
N ALA A 57 -2.87 -6.43 -3.90
CA ALA A 57 -2.03 -5.92 -4.96
C ALA A 57 -0.92 -6.92 -5.27
N GLU A 58 -0.52 -7.02 -6.52
CA GLU A 58 0.50 -7.95 -6.96
C GLU A 58 1.32 -7.40 -8.12
N PHE A 59 2.56 -7.86 -8.19
CA PHE A 59 3.49 -7.65 -9.28
C PHE A 59 4.03 -8.99 -9.74
N HIS A 60 4.05 -9.20 -11.05
CA HIS A 60 4.58 -10.41 -11.68
C HIS A 60 5.62 -10.04 -12.72
N LYS A 61 6.83 -10.61 -12.60
CA LYS A 61 7.84 -10.55 -13.65
C LYS A 61 7.49 -11.57 -14.73
N VAL A 62 7.55 -11.13 -15.98
CA VAL A 62 7.20 -11.98 -17.12
C VAL A 62 8.41 -12.10 -18.03
N GLU A 63 8.87 -13.33 -18.25
CA GLU A 63 9.97 -13.67 -19.14
C GLU A 63 9.54 -14.79 -20.11
N ASN A 64 9.69 -14.57 -21.40
CA ASN A 64 9.29 -15.53 -22.45
C ASN A 64 7.83 -16.02 -22.32
N GLY A 65 6.91 -15.16 -21.89
CA GLY A 65 5.50 -15.50 -21.69
C GLY A 65 5.20 -16.32 -20.43
N VAL A 66 6.16 -16.43 -19.52
CA VAL A 66 6.02 -17.15 -18.24
C VAL A 66 6.25 -16.20 -17.08
N ILE A 67 5.44 -16.32 -16.02
CA ILE A 67 5.67 -15.62 -14.77
C ILE A 67 6.83 -16.29 -14.04
N THR A 68 7.91 -15.53 -13.80
CA THR A 68 9.13 -16.02 -13.13
C THR A 68 9.23 -15.54 -11.68
N GLU A 69 8.67 -14.38 -11.36
CA GLU A 69 8.65 -13.84 -10.02
C GLU A 69 7.27 -13.29 -9.69
N THR A 70 6.88 -13.36 -8.42
CA THR A 70 5.61 -12.80 -7.92
C THR A 70 5.81 -12.16 -6.56
N ALA A 71 5.35 -10.93 -6.41
CA ALA A 71 5.13 -10.29 -5.12
C ALA A 71 3.63 -10.02 -4.98
N MET A 72 3.00 -10.52 -3.92
CA MET A 72 1.56 -10.34 -3.69
C MET A 72 1.29 -9.98 -2.23
N TYR A 73 0.45 -8.98 -2.03
CA TYR A 73 0.05 -8.49 -0.72
C TYR A 73 -1.46 -8.55 -0.56
N PHE A 74 -1.86 -8.87 0.67
CA PHE A 74 -3.25 -8.80 1.11
C PHE A 74 -3.38 -7.87 2.30
N ASP A 75 -4.46 -7.11 2.37
CA ASP A 75 -4.81 -6.36 3.57
C ASP A 75 -5.51 -7.29 4.58
N ILE A 76 -4.71 -8.16 5.23
CA ILE A 76 -5.20 -9.11 6.22
C ILE A 76 -5.87 -8.41 7.40
N PRO A 77 -5.32 -7.30 7.96
CA PRO A 77 -6.01 -6.54 8.99
C PRO A 77 -7.42 -6.09 8.59
N HIS A 78 -7.64 -5.75 7.32
CA HIS A 78 -8.98 -5.41 6.81
C HIS A 78 -9.95 -6.61 6.86
N LEU A 79 -9.47 -7.80 6.49
CA LEU A 79 -10.25 -9.03 6.66
C LEU A 79 -10.55 -9.31 8.14
N MET A 80 -9.59 -9.10 9.03
CA MET A 80 -9.79 -9.24 10.47
C MET A 80 -10.90 -8.30 10.97
N MET A 81 -10.91 -7.04 10.54
CA MET A 81 -11.96 -6.07 10.90
C MET A 81 -13.33 -6.50 10.38
N GLN A 82 -13.42 -7.02 9.16
CA GLN A 82 -14.66 -7.59 8.61
C GLN A 82 -15.13 -8.82 9.42
N ALA A 83 -14.21 -9.54 10.03
CA ALA A 83 -14.50 -10.66 10.93
C ALA A 83 -14.82 -10.23 12.37
N GLY A 84 -14.92 -8.92 12.66
CA GLY A 84 -15.22 -8.38 13.98
C GLY A 84 -14.02 -8.33 14.93
N LEU A 85 -12.80 -8.48 14.41
CA LEU A 85 -11.56 -8.30 15.16
C LEU A 85 -11.02 -6.89 14.93
N ASN A 86 -10.48 -6.26 15.99
CA ASN A 86 -9.85 -4.93 15.89
C ASN A 86 -8.37 -5.06 16.23
N PRO A 87 -7.50 -5.41 15.27
CA PRO A 87 -6.09 -5.69 15.55
C PRO A 87 -5.30 -4.45 15.97
N PHE A 88 -5.79 -3.26 15.64
CA PHE A 88 -5.15 -1.98 15.91
C PHE A 88 -6.08 -1.04 16.68
N PRO A 89 -5.54 0.02 17.32
CA PRO A 89 -6.35 1.11 17.84
C PRO A 89 -7.24 1.75 16.76
N PRO A 90 -8.22 2.60 17.13
CA PRO A 90 -8.99 3.35 16.16
C PRO A 90 -8.06 4.07 15.17
N GLN A 91 -8.31 3.86 13.88
CA GLN A 91 -7.48 4.45 12.83
C GLN A 91 -7.73 5.95 12.69
N THR A 92 -6.74 6.68 12.21
CA THR A 92 -6.78 8.13 12.03
C THR A 92 -7.54 8.54 10.77
N GLY A 93 -7.51 7.69 9.73
CA GLY A 93 -8.24 7.90 8.49
C GLY A 93 -9.63 7.27 8.50
N ALA A 94 -10.38 7.49 7.44
CA ALA A 94 -11.72 6.94 7.29
C ALA A 94 -11.69 5.42 7.13
N HIS A 95 -12.61 4.74 7.83
CA HIS A 95 -12.83 3.29 7.68
C HIS A 95 -13.85 3.03 6.57
N MET A 96 -13.39 2.45 5.49
CA MET A 96 -14.24 2.10 4.34
C MET A 96 -13.66 0.96 3.54
N VAL A 97 -14.47 0.32 2.73
CA VAL A 97 -13.99 -0.51 1.63
C VAL A 97 -13.37 0.42 0.60
N GLN A 98 -12.10 0.21 0.29
CA GLN A 98 -11.36 1.08 -0.62
C GLN A 98 -11.74 0.74 -2.07
N PRO A 99 -12.29 1.70 -2.83
CA PRO A 99 -12.64 1.48 -4.22
C PRO A 99 -11.38 1.46 -5.10
N GLY A 100 -11.55 1.02 -6.34
CA GLY A 100 -10.61 1.29 -7.41
C GLY A 100 -10.60 2.77 -7.82
N PRO A 101 -9.91 3.10 -8.92
CA PRO A 101 -9.84 4.46 -9.43
C PRO A 101 -11.22 5.09 -9.60
N MET A 102 -11.37 6.34 -9.21
CA MET A 102 -12.62 7.09 -9.36
C MET A 102 -13.01 7.28 -10.83
N THR A 103 -12.03 7.22 -11.73
CA THR A 103 -12.21 7.33 -13.19
C THR A 103 -12.63 6.02 -13.85
N HIS A 104 -12.52 4.88 -13.17
CA HIS A 104 -12.81 3.53 -13.69
C HIS A 104 -12.01 3.14 -14.96
N ASP A 105 -10.82 3.69 -15.15
CA ASP A 105 -9.97 3.48 -16.34
C ASP A 105 -8.63 2.77 -16.00
N GLY A 106 -8.51 2.21 -14.80
CA GLY A 106 -7.26 1.58 -14.34
C GLY A 106 -6.97 0.19 -14.93
N VAL A 107 -7.92 -0.44 -15.65
CA VAL A 107 -7.73 -1.77 -16.25
C VAL A 107 -7.33 -1.60 -17.72
N MET A 108 -6.01 -1.67 -17.98
CA MET A 108 -5.43 -1.43 -19.30
C MET A 108 -4.99 -2.74 -19.94
N PHE A 109 -5.86 -3.34 -20.78
CA PHE A 109 -5.51 -4.52 -21.57
C PHE A 109 -4.85 -4.18 -22.91
N ASP A 110 -5.05 -2.95 -23.39
CA ASP A 110 -4.43 -2.43 -24.60
C ASP A 110 -3.29 -1.48 -24.22
N ALA A 111 -2.20 -1.53 -24.98
CA ALA A 111 -1.03 -0.68 -24.76
C ALA A 111 -1.40 0.80 -24.79
N GLN A 112 -0.96 1.54 -23.80
CA GLN A 112 -1.17 2.98 -23.69
C GLN A 112 -0.07 3.77 -24.41
N PRO A 113 -0.29 5.06 -24.73
CA PRO A 113 0.75 5.91 -25.28
C PRO A 113 2.00 5.91 -24.36
N ALA A 114 3.16 5.61 -24.94
CA ALA A 114 4.39 5.41 -24.17
C ALA A 114 4.83 6.66 -23.39
N ASP A 115 4.58 7.85 -23.93
CA ASP A 115 4.91 9.13 -23.29
C ASP A 115 4.08 9.36 -22.01
N GLU A 116 2.86 8.86 -21.92
CA GLU A 116 2.05 8.96 -20.71
C GLU A 116 2.65 8.12 -19.57
N GLY A 117 3.09 6.89 -19.85
CA GLY A 117 3.80 6.05 -18.88
C GLY A 117 5.10 6.71 -18.39
N VAL A 118 5.87 7.30 -19.30
CA VAL A 118 7.10 8.05 -18.95
C VAL A 118 6.80 9.23 -18.03
N ARG A 119 5.74 10.00 -18.29
CA ARG A 119 5.31 11.12 -17.44
C ARG A 119 4.86 10.63 -16.05
N THR A 120 4.13 9.53 -16.00
CA THR A 120 3.68 8.95 -14.73
C THR A 120 4.85 8.44 -13.91
N LEU A 121 5.79 7.75 -14.54
CA LEU A 121 7.00 7.28 -13.88
C LEU A 121 7.83 8.45 -13.33
N ALA A 122 7.99 9.52 -14.12
CA ALA A 122 8.69 10.73 -13.69
C ALA A 122 8.03 11.39 -12.47
N ALA A 123 6.69 11.45 -12.41
CA ALA A 123 5.97 11.98 -11.26
C ALA A 123 6.19 11.12 -9.99
N ILE A 124 6.20 9.80 -10.14
CA ILE A 124 6.50 8.88 -9.04
C ILE A 124 7.96 9.04 -8.58
N ASP A 125 8.90 9.11 -9.51
CA ASP A 125 10.34 9.29 -9.21
C ASP A 125 10.61 10.60 -8.47
N TYR A 126 9.95 11.67 -8.90
CA TYR A 126 10.03 12.96 -8.23
C TYR A 126 9.51 12.86 -6.79
N MET A 127 8.33 12.31 -6.58
CA MET A 127 7.74 12.11 -5.26
C MET A 127 8.64 11.23 -4.36
N VAL A 128 9.14 10.10 -4.86
CA VAL A 128 10.05 9.22 -4.10
C VAL A 128 11.33 9.92 -3.71
N THR A 129 11.90 10.73 -4.60
CA THR A 129 13.12 11.51 -4.31
C THR A 129 12.86 12.56 -3.24
N ASP A 130 11.73 13.24 -3.31
CA ASP A 130 11.32 14.26 -2.34
C ASP A 130 11.11 13.66 -0.93
N ILE A 131 10.50 12.48 -0.87
CA ILE A 131 10.35 11.74 0.39
C ILE A 131 11.69 11.24 0.94
N LYS A 132 12.65 10.86 0.08
CA LYS A 132 13.99 10.43 0.53
C LYS A 132 14.71 11.52 1.30
N ASP A 133 14.59 12.76 0.85
CA ASP A 133 15.21 13.93 1.47
C ASP A 133 14.48 14.41 2.74
N TRP A 134 13.63 13.59 3.29
CA TRP A 134 12.93 13.83 4.55
C TRP A 134 13.92 14.11 5.70
N LYS A 135 14.43 15.31 5.73
CA LYS A 135 15.24 15.84 6.81
C LYS A 135 14.36 16.73 7.67
N GLY A 136 14.22 16.39 8.93
CA GLY A 136 13.69 17.35 9.90
C GLY A 136 14.47 18.67 9.77
N GLY A 137 13.77 19.78 9.56
CA GLY A 137 14.41 21.09 9.42
C GLY A 137 14.20 21.81 8.09
N ARG A 138 13.34 21.31 7.19
CA ARG A 138 12.88 22.11 6.05
C ARG A 138 12.09 23.33 6.56
N ILE A 139 12.29 24.47 5.91
CA ILE A 139 11.64 25.75 6.24
C ILE A 139 10.16 25.73 5.86
N GLU A 140 9.80 24.92 4.85
CA GLU A 140 8.41 24.79 4.37
C GLU A 140 7.58 23.84 5.23
N SER A 141 6.28 24.07 5.24
CA SER A 141 5.34 23.15 5.89
C SER A 141 5.26 21.79 5.16
N LEU A 142 4.82 20.74 5.88
CA LEU A 142 4.59 19.43 5.28
C LEU A 142 3.57 19.49 4.13
N THR A 143 2.56 20.32 4.24
CA THR A 143 1.56 20.52 3.18
C THR A 143 2.15 21.17 1.94
N ASP A 144 3.08 22.14 2.09
CA ASP A 144 3.75 22.76 0.95
C ASP A 144 4.71 21.78 0.26
N GLU A 145 5.38 20.92 1.03
CA GLU A 145 6.17 19.82 0.49
C GLU A 145 5.29 18.88 -0.34
N LEU A 146 4.16 18.45 0.19
CA LEU A 146 3.25 17.53 -0.50
C LEU A 146 2.67 18.13 -1.79
N ARG A 147 2.36 19.43 -1.81
CA ARG A 147 1.86 20.14 -2.99
C ARG A 147 2.76 20.09 -4.20
N ARG A 148 4.03 19.78 -4.02
CA ARG A 148 4.95 19.60 -5.17
C ARG A 148 4.62 18.38 -6.00
N SER A 149 4.18 17.31 -5.38
CA SER A 149 3.95 16.00 -6.02
C SER A 149 2.49 15.63 -6.17
N TRP A 150 1.60 16.24 -5.36
CA TRP A 150 0.21 15.84 -5.24
C TRP A 150 -0.76 16.95 -5.64
N ASN A 151 -1.90 16.54 -6.21
CA ASN A 151 -3.04 17.45 -6.37
C ASN A 151 -3.70 17.73 -5.02
N GLU A 152 -4.34 18.93 -4.87
CA GLU A 152 -4.93 19.37 -3.61
C GLU A 152 -6.02 18.42 -3.08
N ASP A 153 -6.81 17.86 -4.00
CA ASP A 153 -7.91 16.94 -3.72
C ASP A 153 -7.50 15.45 -3.75
N MET A 154 -6.23 15.18 -3.58
CA MET A 154 -5.70 13.81 -3.58
C MET A 154 -6.44 12.90 -2.62
N VAL A 155 -6.50 11.61 -2.98
CA VAL A 155 -6.99 10.56 -2.09
C VAL A 155 -5.89 9.54 -1.83
N TRP A 156 -5.67 9.25 -0.55
CA TRP A 156 -4.75 8.23 -0.11
C TRP A 156 -5.51 7.07 0.54
N TRP A 157 -5.45 5.92 -0.09
CA TRP A 157 -6.10 4.69 0.36
C TRP A 157 -5.14 3.85 1.20
N GLY A 158 -4.97 4.23 2.46
CA GLY A 158 -4.12 3.53 3.42
C GLY A 158 -4.68 2.17 3.84
N PRO A 159 -3.83 1.24 4.32
CA PRO A 159 -4.29 -0.06 4.78
C PRO A 159 -5.13 0.05 6.06
N ALA A 160 -5.83 -1.04 6.40
CA ALA A 160 -6.54 -1.13 7.68
C ALA A 160 -5.59 -0.86 8.86
N GLY A 161 -6.07 -0.12 9.83
CA GLY A 161 -5.29 0.41 10.97
C GLY A 161 -4.81 1.84 10.75
N ILE A 162 -4.72 2.33 9.51
CA ILE A 162 -4.46 3.73 9.17
C ILE A 162 -5.70 4.37 8.55
N GLY A 163 -6.28 3.72 7.53
CA GLY A 163 -7.48 4.16 6.84
C GLY A 163 -7.23 5.16 5.72
N ALA A 164 -8.31 5.63 5.08
CA ALA A 164 -8.25 6.54 3.96
C ALA A 164 -8.20 8.01 4.41
N THR A 165 -7.47 8.82 3.65
CA THR A 165 -7.39 10.27 3.85
C THR A 165 -7.69 11.01 2.55
N TYR A 166 -8.35 12.14 2.67
CA TYR A 166 -8.73 13.02 1.56
C TYR A 166 -8.06 14.37 1.74
N THR A 167 -7.60 14.96 0.67
CA THR A 167 -6.85 16.21 0.60
C THR A 167 -5.45 16.15 1.22
N ILE A 168 -4.59 17.04 0.77
CA ILE A 168 -3.21 17.16 1.27
C ILE A 168 -3.19 17.43 2.78
N GLU A 169 -4.07 18.31 3.28
CA GLU A 169 -4.14 18.66 4.70
C GLU A 169 -4.45 17.44 5.56
N ARG A 170 -5.46 16.65 5.17
CA ARG A 170 -5.83 15.46 5.94
C ARG A 170 -4.79 14.36 5.83
N TYR A 171 -4.17 14.18 4.66
CA TYR A 171 -3.07 13.25 4.50
C TYR A 171 -1.88 13.64 5.39
N ALA A 172 -1.54 14.93 5.46
CA ALA A 172 -0.48 15.43 6.33
C ALA A 172 -0.78 15.17 7.81
N GLU A 173 -2.02 15.48 8.27
CA GLU A 173 -2.42 15.34 9.66
C GLU A 173 -2.63 13.88 10.10
N GLN A 174 -3.24 13.06 9.25
CA GLN A 174 -3.71 11.72 9.61
C GLN A 174 -2.72 10.61 9.29
N HIS A 175 -1.79 10.84 8.37
CA HIS A 175 -0.81 9.83 7.99
C HIS A 175 0.62 10.34 7.94
N SER A 176 0.96 11.26 7.04
CA SER A 176 2.37 11.61 6.76
C SER A 176 3.08 12.20 7.98
N GLY A 177 2.43 13.10 8.72
CA GLY A 177 2.96 13.66 9.95
C GLY A 177 3.15 12.61 11.05
N PRO A 178 2.12 11.85 11.44
CA PRO A 178 2.23 10.76 12.42
C PRO A 178 3.25 9.69 12.04
N PHE A 179 3.34 9.33 10.75
CA PHE A 179 4.35 8.40 10.26
C PHE A 179 5.75 8.93 10.48
N ARG A 180 5.99 10.19 10.11
CA ARG A 180 7.30 10.85 10.30
C ARG A 180 7.69 10.99 11.76
N ALA A 181 6.74 11.31 12.61
CA ALA A 181 6.98 11.43 14.05
C ALA A 181 7.16 10.08 14.75
N GLY A 182 6.54 9.02 14.21
CA GLY A 182 6.51 7.69 14.81
C GLY A 182 7.78 6.86 14.59
N PHE A 183 8.73 7.32 13.78
CA PHE A 183 9.92 6.54 13.41
C PHE A 183 11.20 7.38 13.40
N LYS A 184 12.31 6.75 13.79
CA LYS A 184 13.69 7.23 13.68
C LYS A 184 14.53 6.26 12.83
N ASP A 185 15.78 6.62 12.57
CA ASP A 185 16.79 5.78 11.90
C ASP A 185 16.32 5.22 10.57
N ARG A 186 15.64 6.04 9.78
CA ARG A 186 15.07 5.64 8.50
C ARG A 186 16.15 5.35 7.47
N ILE A 187 16.11 4.13 6.93
CA ILE A 187 16.93 3.70 5.79
C ILE A 187 15.98 3.40 4.63
N PHE A 188 16.21 4.04 3.49
CA PHE A 188 15.55 3.65 2.24
C PHE A 188 16.34 2.53 1.58
N ASN A 189 15.76 1.33 1.55
CA ASN A 189 16.41 0.13 1.00
C ASN A 189 16.23 -0.01 -0.51
N GLY A 190 15.32 0.75 -1.10
CA GLY A 190 15.05 0.74 -2.54
C GLY A 190 13.76 0.01 -2.91
N HIS A 191 13.59 -0.15 -4.21
CA HIS A 191 12.51 -0.93 -4.80
C HIS A 191 13.07 -2.08 -5.61
N ILE A 192 12.31 -3.16 -5.73
CA ILE A 192 12.59 -4.28 -6.63
C ILE A 192 11.98 -3.99 -8.01
N CYS A 193 10.78 -3.43 -8.03
CA CYS A 193 10.15 -2.98 -9.26
C CYS A 193 9.57 -1.58 -9.08
N ARG A 194 9.70 -0.76 -10.12
CA ARG A 194 8.99 0.49 -10.31
C ARG A 194 8.69 0.64 -11.79
N MET A 195 7.42 0.77 -12.12
CA MET A 195 6.95 0.84 -13.50
C MET A 195 5.71 1.70 -13.62
N ALA A 196 5.38 2.09 -14.85
CA ALA A 196 4.16 2.81 -15.16
C ALA A 196 3.66 2.49 -16.58
N GLU A 197 2.35 2.59 -16.76
CA GLU A 197 1.66 2.55 -18.04
C GLU A 197 0.51 3.56 -18.02
N GLY A 198 0.38 4.36 -19.08
CA GLY A 198 -0.65 5.41 -19.11
C GLY A 198 -0.55 6.33 -17.88
N ASN A 199 -1.67 6.60 -17.25
CA ASN A 199 -1.74 7.43 -16.05
C ASN A 199 -1.50 6.66 -14.73
N TYR A 200 -1.19 5.38 -14.81
CA TYR A 200 -1.00 4.52 -13.65
C TYR A 200 0.45 4.09 -13.53
N GLY A 201 0.89 3.90 -12.31
CA GLY A 201 2.20 3.38 -12.01
C GLY A 201 2.28 2.87 -10.58
N GLY A 202 3.39 2.27 -10.24
CA GLY A 202 3.58 1.74 -8.91
C GLY A 202 4.95 1.14 -8.69
N PHE A 203 5.16 0.73 -7.46
CA PHE A 203 6.38 0.05 -7.06
C PHE A 203 6.13 -0.94 -5.92
N PHE A 204 7.09 -1.82 -5.71
CA PHE A 204 7.22 -2.57 -4.47
C PHE A 204 8.69 -2.73 -4.07
N GLY A 205 8.90 -2.99 -2.79
CA GLY A 205 10.20 -3.34 -2.22
C GLY A 205 10.07 -4.39 -1.11
N TRP A 206 11.17 -5.09 -0.84
CA TRP A 206 11.18 -6.19 0.10
C TRP A 206 12.49 -6.26 0.90
N PRO A 207 12.71 -5.34 1.87
CA PRO A 207 11.86 -4.21 2.27
C PRO A 207 12.08 -2.94 1.44
N ASN A 208 11.12 -2.00 1.50
CA ASN A 208 11.31 -0.63 1.01
C ASN A 208 12.09 0.22 2.00
N LEU A 209 11.78 0.05 3.29
CA LEU A 209 12.31 0.85 4.39
C LEU A 209 12.75 -0.03 5.54
N THR A 210 13.77 0.43 6.27
CA THR A 210 14.06 -0.01 7.62
C THR A 210 13.82 1.17 8.56
N LEU A 211 13.08 0.96 9.65
CA LEU A 211 12.61 2.01 10.55
C LEU A 211 12.65 1.53 11.99
N THR A 212 12.98 2.44 12.91
CA THR A 212 12.94 2.17 14.36
C THR A 212 11.78 2.97 14.97
N PRO A 213 10.77 2.32 15.61
CA PRO A 213 9.64 3.02 16.22
C PRO A 213 10.05 3.94 17.37
N THR A 214 9.54 5.19 17.34
CA THR A 214 9.67 6.14 18.47
C THR A 214 8.44 6.15 19.38
N GLY A 215 7.39 5.42 18.99
CA GLY A 215 6.11 5.32 19.68
C GLY A 215 5.02 6.18 19.06
N GLY A 216 3.77 5.78 19.26
CA GLY A 216 2.57 6.52 18.86
C GLY A 216 1.96 6.13 17.53
N PHE A 217 2.75 5.83 16.49
CA PHE A 217 2.20 5.42 15.20
C PHE A 217 1.42 4.11 15.34
N MET A 218 0.13 4.12 15.00
CA MET A 218 -0.81 3.00 15.14
C MET A 218 -0.83 2.39 16.57
N GLY A 219 -0.55 3.18 17.59
CA GLY A 219 -0.44 2.71 18.98
C GLY A 219 0.81 1.85 19.26
N MET A 220 1.76 1.79 18.35
CA MET A 220 3.01 1.07 18.53
C MET A 220 3.84 1.72 19.64
N PRO A 221 4.39 0.95 20.59
CA PRO A 221 5.31 1.50 21.59
C PRO A 221 6.64 1.89 20.96
N ALA A 222 7.38 2.77 21.63
CA ALA A 222 8.78 3.00 21.29
C ALA A 222 9.60 1.72 21.42
N SER A 223 10.57 1.55 20.53
CA SER A 223 11.44 0.39 20.46
C SER A 223 12.84 0.82 20.05
N GLU A 224 13.84 0.02 20.39
CA GLU A 224 15.20 0.13 19.84
C GLU A 224 15.46 -0.94 18.76
N LEU A 225 14.43 -1.71 18.38
CA LEU A 225 14.52 -2.75 17.35
C LEU A 225 14.15 -2.17 15.99
N PRO A 226 15.06 -2.15 15.01
CA PRO A 226 14.70 -1.79 13.66
C PRO A 226 13.74 -2.83 13.08
N GLY A 227 12.79 -2.37 12.30
CA GLY A 227 11.83 -3.21 11.57
C GLY A 227 11.88 -2.95 10.07
N GLU A 228 11.69 -3.98 9.29
CA GLU A 228 11.60 -3.93 7.84
C GLU A 228 10.16 -3.66 7.40
N MET A 229 9.94 -2.58 6.68
CA MET A 229 8.63 -2.25 6.12
C MET A 229 8.60 -2.62 4.64
N ARG A 230 7.76 -3.60 4.31
CA ARG A 230 7.51 -4.08 2.96
C ARG A 230 6.24 -3.43 2.44
N VAL A 231 6.31 -2.86 1.24
CA VAL A 231 5.22 -2.04 0.70
C VAL A 231 5.00 -2.36 -0.78
N ILE A 232 3.74 -2.38 -1.19
CA ILE A 232 3.31 -2.12 -2.57
C ILE A 232 2.56 -0.80 -2.58
N ASP A 233 2.91 0.06 -3.52
CA ASP A 233 2.26 1.35 -3.78
C ASP A 233 1.80 1.42 -5.24
N MET A 234 0.54 1.78 -5.44
CA MET A 234 -0.06 2.06 -6.74
C MET A 234 -0.54 3.51 -6.79
N TYR A 235 -0.34 4.16 -7.92
CA TYR A 235 -0.64 5.57 -8.11
C TYR A 235 -1.44 5.81 -9.37
N ARG A 236 -2.30 6.83 -9.34
CA ARG A 236 -2.87 7.48 -10.52
C ARG A 236 -2.36 8.92 -10.60
N ARG A 237 -1.91 9.30 -11.79
CA ARG A 237 -1.55 10.67 -12.13
C ARG A 237 -2.72 11.37 -12.81
N ASP A 238 -2.87 12.66 -12.54
CA ASP A 238 -3.78 13.55 -13.28
C ASP A 238 -3.03 14.86 -13.57
N GLY A 239 -2.98 15.24 -14.86
CA GLY A 239 -2.07 16.30 -15.29
C GLY A 239 -0.60 15.92 -15.03
N ASP A 240 0.10 16.71 -14.24
CA ASP A 240 1.52 16.52 -13.93
C ASP A 240 1.74 16.04 -12.48
N LYS A 241 0.67 15.76 -11.72
CA LYS A 241 0.75 15.39 -10.31
C LYS A 241 0.01 14.08 -10.02
N LEU A 242 0.40 13.44 -8.94
CA LEU A 242 -0.30 12.28 -8.39
C LEU A 242 -1.62 12.73 -7.74
N THR A 243 -2.65 11.91 -7.85
CA THR A 243 -3.99 12.27 -7.37
C THR A 243 -4.66 11.16 -6.56
N GLU A 244 -4.38 9.88 -6.86
CA GLU A 244 -4.83 8.75 -6.04
C GLU A 244 -3.65 7.83 -5.76
N ASN A 245 -3.63 7.27 -4.55
CA ASN A 245 -2.65 6.29 -4.12
C ASN A 245 -3.31 5.16 -3.35
N TRP A 246 -2.98 3.94 -3.69
CA TRP A 246 -3.38 2.72 -2.98
C TRP A 246 -2.12 2.06 -2.42
N ILE A 247 -2.01 2.03 -1.11
CA ILE A 247 -0.85 1.44 -0.44
C ILE A 247 -1.22 0.14 0.28
N PHE A 248 -0.29 -0.82 0.23
CA PHE A 248 -0.32 -2.08 0.96
C PHE A 248 0.96 -2.18 1.77
N ILE A 249 0.83 -2.29 3.06
CA ILE A 249 1.96 -2.42 3.99
C ILE A 249 1.85 -3.76 4.69
N ASP A 250 2.92 -4.54 4.73
CA ASP A 250 2.99 -5.77 5.52
C ASP A 250 3.11 -5.43 7.02
N LEU A 251 2.00 -4.91 7.57
CA LEU A 251 1.92 -4.50 8.97
C LEU A 251 2.08 -5.68 9.92
N LEU A 252 1.60 -6.87 9.56
CA LEU A 252 1.72 -8.06 10.40
C LEU A 252 3.18 -8.45 10.59
N HIS A 253 3.98 -8.40 9.51
CA HIS A 253 5.42 -8.65 9.57
C HIS A 253 6.13 -7.59 10.41
N PHE A 254 5.86 -6.30 10.14
CA PHE A 254 6.49 -5.19 10.84
C PHE A 254 6.24 -5.24 12.35
N TRP A 255 4.97 -5.47 12.76
CA TRP A 255 4.62 -5.61 14.18
C TRP A 255 5.28 -6.85 14.83
N LYS A 256 5.36 -7.96 14.07
CA LYS A 256 6.03 -9.16 14.56
C LYS A 256 7.51 -8.95 14.82
N MET A 257 8.19 -8.16 13.98
CA MET A 257 9.58 -7.73 14.25
C MET A 257 9.71 -6.89 15.51
N GLN A 258 8.65 -6.21 15.93
CA GLN A 258 8.57 -5.47 17.20
C GLN A 258 8.13 -6.35 18.39
N GLY A 259 8.09 -7.67 18.22
CA GLY A 259 7.70 -8.62 19.26
C GLY A 259 6.18 -8.78 19.45
N VAL A 260 5.36 -8.24 18.56
CA VAL A 260 3.90 -8.34 18.64
C VAL A 260 3.34 -9.14 17.47
N ASP A 261 3.06 -10.42 17.70
CA ASP A 261 2.36 -11.26 16.72
C ASP A 261 0.85 -10.97 16.75
N ILE A 262 0.41 -10.12 15.83
CA ILE A 262 -0.98 -9.68 15.73
C ILE A 262 -1.92 -10.84 15.43
N LEU A 263 -1.54 -11.77 14.56
CA LEU A 263 -2.38 -12.93 14.24
C LEU A 263 -2.58 -13.82 15.46
N ASP A 264 -1.50 -14.20 16.14
CA ASP A 264 -1.58 -15.04 17.33
C ASP A 264 -2.39 -14.34 18.45
N ARG A 265 -2.14 -13.06 18.68
CA ARG A 265 -2.84 -12.28 19.71
C ARG A 265 -4.36 -12.21 19.45
N MET A 266 -4.75 -11.90 18.21
CA MET A 266 -6.16 -11.64 17.90
C MET A 266 -6.97 -12.91 17.71
N THR A 267 -6.36 -14.01 17.24
CA THR A 267 -7.07 -15.28 17.05
C THR A 267 -7.34 -16.03 18.36
N ARG A 268 -6.68 -15.65 19.46
CA ARG A 268 -6.94 -16.16 20.80
C ARG A 268 -8.09 -15.45 21.53
N VAL A 269 -8.54 -14.30 21.03
CA VAL A 269 -9.63 -13.55 21.67
C VAL A 269 -10.95 -14.22 21.29
N PRO A 270 -11.79 -14.67 22.28
CA PRO A 270 -13.13 -15.19 21.98
C PRO A 270 -13.97 -14.11 21.31
N ARG A 271 -14.73 -14.48 20.29
CA ARG A 271 -15.76 -13.59 19.75
C ARG A 271 -16.87 -13.43 20.79
N THR A 272 -17.18 -12.22 21.12
CA THR A 272 -18.36 -11.88 21.93
C THR A 272 -19.60 -11.82 21.05
#